data_a32f29304add24aec2904872dd8b88a3
#
_entry.id   a32f29304add24aec2904872dd8b88a3
#
_cell.length_a   1.000
_cell.length_b   1.000
_cell.length_c   1.000
_cell.angle_alpha   90.00
_cell.angle_beta   90.00
_cell.angle_gamma   90.00
#
_symmetry.space_group_name_H-M   'P 1'
#
loop_
_entity.id
_entity.type
_entity.pdbx_description
1 polymer ?
#
loop_
_entity_poly.entity_id
_entity_poly.type
_entity_poly.pdbx_seq_one_letter_code
_entity_poly.pdbx_strand_id
1 'polypeptide(L)'
;NARLAPLGEPELTGSMVSNYVKQKLVPAPQKKLYTAEHLARLLFIAVVKPVVPLEGLRLMFSIQEECYPLQTAYDYFCDEFENMLGAAFGVAPAVEGLGETESDAKDLLRSTISATVNKVCLDRYLVEHVLPFVPVTWINFNLRSGWPILSSSALMRSRPGTLPFQQTEWI
;
A
#
# COMPACT_ATOMS: atom_id res chain seq x y z
N ASN A 1 7.44 -6.78 -8.62
CA ASN A 1 8.17 -6.63 -7.35
C ASN A 1 8.95 -5.31 -7.28
N ALA A 2 9.68 -4.91 -8.34
CA ALA A 2 10.44 -3.65 -8.33
C ALA A 2 9.59 -2.40 -8.01
N ARG A 3 8.28 -2.40 -8.30
CA ARG A 3 7.35 -1.31 -7.99
C ARG A 3 6.81 -1.36 -6.56
N LEU A 4 6.87 -2.51 -5.91
CA LEU A 4 6.38 -2.71 -4.54
C LEU A 4 7.47 -2.45 -3.49
N ALA A 5 8.74 -2.65 -3.85
CA ALA A 5 9.86 -2.45 -2.95
C ALA A 5 9.90 -1.06 -2.26
N PRO A 6 9.61 0.06 -2.96
CA PRO A 6 9.58 1.38 -2.33
C PRO A 6 8.47 1.55 -1.29
N LEU A 7 7.41 0.72 -1.35
CA LEU A 7 6.29 0.75 -0.42
C LEU A 7 6.52 -0.12 0.82
N GLY A 8 7.68 -0.81 0.90
CA GLY A 8 7.99 -1.72 2.00
C GLY A 8 7.20 -3.04 1.97
N GLU A 9 6.46 -3.31 0.90
CA GLU A 9 5.65 -4.50 0.77
C GLU A 9 6.49 -5.72 0.38
N PRO A 10 6.17 -6.93 0.92
CA PRO A 10 6.87 -8.14 0.56
C PRO A 10 6.65 -8.49 -0.92
N GLU A 11 7.67 -9.07 -1.51
CA GLU A 11 7.59 -9.52 -2.89
C GLU A 11 6.44 -10.50 -3.13
N LEU A 12 5.75 -10.34 -4.25
CA LEU A 12 4.74 -11.29 -4.70
C LEU A 12 5.43 -12.61 -5.10
N THR A 13 5.11 -13.66 -4.36
CA THR A 13 5.61 -15.02 -4.64
C THR A 13 4.62 -15.81 -5.49
N GLY A 14 5.10 -16.83 -6.20
CA GLY A 14 4.23 -17.71 -6.98
C GLY A 14 3.16 -18.42 -6.13
N SER A 15 3.44 -18.71 -4.85
CA SER A 15 2.48 -19.29 -3.92
C SER A 15 1.37 -18.29 -3.56
N MET A 16 1.71 -17.01 -3.36
CA MET A 16 0.71 -15.95 -3.12
C MET A 16 -0.20 -15.77 -4.33
N VAL A 17 0.37 -15.69 -5.53
CA VAL A 17 -0.41 -15.59 -6.78
C VAL A 17 -1.35 -16.79 -6.92
N SER A 18 -0.86 -18.01 -6.70
CA SER A 18 -1.67 -19.23 -6.74
C SER A 18 -2.82 -19.20 -5.73
N ASN A 19 -2.59 -18.65 -4.54
CA ASN A 19 -3.61 -18.47 -3.53
C ASN A 19 -4.69 -17.46 -3.97
N TYR A 20 -4.30 -16.31 -4.55
CA TYR A 20 -5.25 -15.32 -5.06
C TYR A 20 -6.11 -15.86 -6.21
N VAL A 21 -5.54 -16.72 -7.08
CA VAL A 21 -6.30 -17.42 -8.13
C VAL A 21 -7.30 -18.41 -7.50
N LYS A 22 -6.90 -19.22 -6.52
CA LYS A 22 -7.80 -20.13 -5.79
C LYS A 22 -8.95 -19.40 -5.11
N GLN A 23 -8.69 -18.21 -4.58
CA GLN A 23 -9.68 -17.37 -3.92
C GLN A 23 -10.52 -16.52 -4.91
N LYS A 24 -10.33 -16.69 -6.21
CA LYS A 24 -11.03 -15.96 -7.28
C LYS A 24 -10.84 -14.43 -7.22
N LEU A 25 -9.76 -13.95 -6.60
CA LEU A 25 -9.37 -12.54 -6.63
C LEU A 25 -8.67 -12.19 -7.96
N VAL A 26 -8.01 -13.16 -8.55
CA VAL A 26 -7.35 -13.05 -9.85
C VAL A 26 -7.87 -14.16 -10.74
N PRO A 27 -8.20 -13.91 -12.02
CA PRO A 27 -8.61 -14.94 -12.97
C PRO A 27 -7.55 -16.05 -13.10
N ALA A 28 -7.96 -17.24 -13.52
CA ALA A 28 -7.02 -18.30 -13.80
C ALA A 28 -6.18 -17.98 -15.06
N PRO A 29 -4.85 -18.18 -15.02
CA PRO A 29 -4.01 -17.90 -16.18
C PRO A 29 -4.38 -18.79 -17.38
N GLN A 30 -4.48 -18.20 -18.56
CA GLN A 30 -4.75 -18.94 -19.78
C GLN A 30 -3.47 -19.54 -20.33
N LYS A 31 -3.43 -20.86 -20.54
CA LYS A 31 -2.22 -21.57 -21.02
C LYS A 31 -0.94 -21.22 -20.24
N LYS A 32 -1.06 -21.01 -18.94
CA LYS A 32 0.03 -20.56 -18.04
C LYS A 32 0.56 -19.14 -18.31
N LEU A 33 -0.15 -18.33 -19.08
CA LEU A 33 0.20 -16.94 -19.37
C LEU A 33 -0.65 -15.99 -18.53
N TYR A 34 0.01 -14.98 -17.98
CA TYR A 34 -0.62 -13.87 -17.28
C TYR A 34 -0.76 -12.68 -18.23
N THR A 35 -1.94 -12.07 -18.26
CA THR A 35 -2.26 -10.89 -19.09
C THR A 35 -2.07 -9.61 -18.27
N ALA A 36 -2.24 -8.45 -18.92
CA ALA A 36 -2.26 -7.15 -18.25
C ALA A 36 -3.33 -7.07 -17.15
N GLU A 37 -4.50 -7.70 -17.36
CA GLU A 37 -5.55 -7.80 -16.35
C GLU A 37 -5.07 -8.49 -15.07
N HIS A 38 -4.39 -9.62 -15.19
CA HIS A 38 -3.83 -10.32 -14.04
C HIS A 38 -2.82 -9.43 -13.30
N LEU A 39 -1.97 -8.70 -14.01
CA LEU A 39 -0.99 -7.81 -13.42
C LEU A 39 -1.65 -6.63 -12.71
N ALA A 40 -2.67 -6.01 -13.30
CA ALA A 40 -3.42 -4.91 -12.69
C ALA A 40 -4.05 -5.34 -11.36
N ARG A 41 -4.74 -6.50 -11.33
CA ARG A 41 -5.32 -7.05 -10.10
C ARG A 41 -4.26 -7.39 -9.05
N LEU A 42 -3.15 -8.02 -9.46
CA LEU A 42 -2.05 -8.36 -8.54
C LEU A 42 -1.40 -7.13 -7.94
N LEU A 43 -1.17 -6.08 -8.72
CA LEU A 43 -0.61 -4.81 -8.24
C LEU A 43 -1.58 -4.14 -7.26
N PHE A 44 -2.86 -4.05 -7.61
CA PHE A 44 -3.88 -3.51 -6.70
C PHE A 44 -3.92 -4.27 -5.38
N ILE A 45 -4.00 -5.62 -5.41
CA ILE A 45 -3.99 -6.45 -4.21
C ILE A 45 -2.73 -6.19 -3.38
N ALA A 46 -1.57 -6.17 -4.00
CA ALA A 46 -0.31 -5.98 -3.28
C ALA A 46 -0.23 -4.64 -2.55
N VAL A 47 -0.74 -3.58 -3.18
CA VAL A 47 -0.72 -2.22 -2.61
C VAL A 47 -1.78 -2.06 -1.50
N VAL A 48 -2.98 -2.62 -1.69
CA VAL A 48 -4.14 -2.36 -0.83
C VAL A 48 -4.30 -3.38 0.32
N LYS A 49 -3.77 -4.57 0.16
CA LYS A 49 -3.84 -5.67 1.14
C LYS A 49 -3.43 -5.30 2.59
N PRO A 50 -2.49 -4.37 2.84
CA PRO A 50 -2.17 -3.96 4.21
C PRO A 50 -3.31 -3.28 4.97
N VAL A 51 -4.29 -2.74 4.26
CA VAL A 51 -5.42 -2.00 4.84
C VAL A 51 -6.78 -2.69 4.62
N VAL A 52 -6.89 -3.55 3.60
CA VAL A 52 -8.14 -4.24 3.26
C VAL A 52 -7.95 -5.75 3.34
N PRO A 53 -8.77 -6.47 4.12
CA PRO A 53 -8.72 -7.93 4.16
C PRO A 53 -9.15 -8.55 2.83
N LEU A 54 -8.76 -9.81 2.57
CA LEU A 54 -9.03 -10.48 1.30
C LEU A 54 -10.52 -10.55 0.93
N GLU A 55 -11.40 -10.62 1.92
CA GLU A 55 -12.85 -10.60 1.71
C GLU A 55 -13.33 -9.23 1.24
N GLY A 56 -12.78 -8.15 1.81
CA GLY A 56 -13.02 -6.78 1.33
C GLY A 56 -12.54 -6.56 -0.09
N LEU A 57 -11.36 -7.08 -0.44
CA LEU A 57 -10.85 -7.05 -1.82
C LEU A 57 -11.78 -7.77 -2.81
N ARG A 58 -12.38 -8.91 -2.40
CA ARG A 58 -13.35 -9.63 -3.24
C ARG A 58 -14.58 -8.77 -3.52
N LEU A 59 -15.12 -8.13 -2.48
CA LEU A 59 -16.25 -7.22 -2.62
C LEU A 59 -15.92 -6.03 -3.53
N MET A 60 -14.74 -5.43 -3.36
CA MET A 60 -14.28 -4.31 -4.19
C MET A 60 -14.17 -4.70 -5.67
N PHE A 61 -13.63 -5.89 -5.98
CA PHE A 61 -13.60 -6.37 -7.35
C PHE A 61 -14.99 -6.63 -7.93
N SER A 62 -15.92 -7.15 -7.13
CA SER A 62 -17.32 -7.33 -7.57
C SER A 62 -17.96 -6.00 -7.92
N ILE A 63 -17.82 -5.00 -7.06
CA ILE A 63 -18.33 -3.64 -7.31
C ILE A 63 -17.67 -3.03 -8.56
N GLN A 64 -16.35 -3.19 -8.70
CA GLN A 64 -15.64 -2.67 -9.87
C GLN A 64 -16.15 -3.31 -11.17
N GLU A 65 -16.35 -4.64 -11.20
CA GLU A 65 -16.84 -5.36 -12.39
C GLU A 65 -18.25 -4.92 -12.79
N GLU A 66 -19.10 -4.56 -11.84
CA GLU A 66 -20.45 -4.05 -12.09
C GLU A 66 -20.47 -2.60 -12.57
N CYS A 67 -19.55 -1.75 -12.08
CA CYS A 67 -19.63 -0.31 -12.30
C CYS A 67 -18.72 0.18 -13.44
N TYR A 68 -17.52 -0.38 -13.61
CA TYR A 68 -16.49 0.17 -14.49
C TYR A 68 -15.66 -0.91 -15.20
N PRO A 69 -15.24 -0.67 -16.46
CA PRO A 69 -14.19 -1.48 -17.09
C PRO A 69 -12.92 -1.47 -16.25
N LEU A 70 -12.23 -2.63 -16.19
CA LEU A 70 -11.01 -2.77 -15.39
C LEU A 70 -9.95 -1.71 -15.72
N GLN A 71 -9.76 -1.39 -17.00
CA GLN A 71 -8.78 -0.39 -17.42
C GLN A 71 -9.10 0.97 -16.80
N THR A 72 -10.35 1.44 -16.90
CA THR A 72 -10.80 2.72 -16.33
C THR A 72 -10.58 2.76 -14.81
N ALA A 73 -10.96 1.70 -14.11
CA ALA A 73 -10.80 1.61 -12.66
C ALA A 73 -9.31 1.59 -12.25
N TYR A 74 -8.47 0.91 -13.03
CA TYR A 74 -7.04 0.81 -12.77
C TYR A 74 -6.31 2.13 -13.06
N ASP A 75 -6.65 2.81 -14.15
CA ASP A 75 -6.07 4.11 -14.47
C ASP A 75 -6.42 5.14 -13.38
N TYR A 76 -7.69 5.21 -12.99
CA TYR A 76 -8.12 6.07 -11.87
C TYR A 76 -7.39 5.71 -10.56
N PHE A 77 -7.23 4.43 -10.25
CA PHE A 77 -6.47 4.00 -9.08
C PHE A 77 -5.04 4.50 -9.11
N CYS A 78 -4.35 4.37 -10.25
CA CYS A 78 -2.97 4.83 -10.39
C CYS A 78 -2.86 6.34 -10.23
N ASP A 79 -3.71 7.10 -10.93
CA ASP A 79 -3.68 8.56 -10.91
C ASP A 79 -3.98 9.10 -9.50
N GLU A 80 -5.01 8.58 -8.85
CA GLU A 80 -5.39 9.04 -7.51
C GLU A 80 -4.37 8.62 -6.45
N PHE A 81 -3.81 7.41 -6.56
CA PHE A 81 -2.77 6.94 -5.64
C PHE A 81 -1.49 7.79 -5.77
N GLU A 82 -1.04 8.09 -6.99
CA GLU A 82 0.12 8.94 -7.24
C GLU A 82 -0.13 10.38 -6.77
N ASN A 83 -1.33 10.92 -7.00
CA ASN A 83 -1.76 12.23 -6.54
C ASN A 83 -1.71 12.34 -5.01
N MET A 84 -2.38 11.43 -4.30
CA MET A 84 -2.41 11.44 -2.84
C MET A 84 -1.03 11.18 -2.23
N LEU A 85 -0.26 10.25 -2.81
CA LEU A 85 1.09 9.94 -2.33
C LEU A 85 2.03 11.13 -2.54
N GLY A 86 1.98 11.77 -3.71
CA GLY A 86 2.76 12.96 -4.02
C GLY A 86 2.48 14.11 -3.06
N ALA A 87 1.22 14.33 -2.73
CA ALA A 87 0.80 15.34 -1.76
C ALA A 87 1.28 15.00 -0.34
N ALA A 88 1.12 13.76 0.09
CA ALA A 88 1.51 13.31 1.41
C ALA A 88 3.03 13.43 1.67
N PHE A 89 3.84 13.27 0.63
CA PHE A 89 5.30 13.43 0.71
C PHE A 89 5.81 14.82 0.26
N GLY A 90 4.92 15.77 -0.01
CA GLY A 90 5.29 17.14 -0.38
C GLY A 90 5.98 17.24 -1.74
N VAL A 91 5.82 16.25 -2.62
CA VAL A 91 6.42 16.23 -3.97
C VAL A 91 5.59 17.07 -4.93
N ALA A 92 4.27 17.06 -4.78
CA ALA A 92 3.33 17.82 -5.59
C ALA A 92 2.14 18.26 -4.74
N PRO A 93 1.46 19.39 -5.07
CA PRO A 93 0.19 19.73 -4.44
C PRO A 93 -0.88 18.69 -4.80
N ALA A 94 -1.79 18.41 -3.87
CA ALA A 94 -2.93 17.55 -4.15
C ALA A 94 -3.82 18.18 -5.23
N VAL A 95 -4.22 17.39 -6.23
CA VAL A 95 -5.22 17.79 -7.21
C VAL A 95 -6.57 17.28 -6.75
N GLU A 96 -7.51 18.19 -6.55
CA GLU A 96 -8.89 17.82 -6.20
C GLU A 96 -9.69 17.43 -7.45
N GLY A 97 -10.63 16.51 -7.30
CA GLY A 97 -11.61 16.20 -8.33
C GLY A 97 -11.11 15.35 -9.49
N LEU A 98 -10.13 14.45 -9.27
CA LEU A 98 -9.75 13.46 -10.29
C LEU A 98 -10.99 12.61 -10.67
N GLY A 99 -11.36 12.71 -11.96
CA GLY A 99 -12.53 12.04 -12.53
C GLY A 99 -13.83 12.86 -12.42
N GLU A 100 -14.58 12.91 -13.53
CA GLU A 100 -15.73 13.80 -13.71
C GLU A 100 -17.03 13.38 -12.99
N THR A 101 -17.16 12.11 -12.61
CA THR A 101 -18.38 11.57 -11.99
C THR A 101 -18.13 11.04 -10.60
N GLU A 102 -18.94 11.48 -9.65
CA GLU A 102 -18.97 10.89 -8.30
C GLU A 102 -19.87 9.66 -8.29
N SER A 103 -19.44 8.62 -7.57
CA SER A 103 -20.21 7.40 -7.34
C SER A 103 -19.72 6.70 -6.07
N ASP A 104 -20.59 5.93 -5.42
CA ASP A 104 -20.24 5.16 -4.23
C ASP A 104 -19.03 4.24 -4.46
N ALA A 105 -18.91 3.68 -5.67
CA ALA A 105 -17.78 2.83 -6.03
C ALA A 105 -16.46 3.62 -6.10
N LYS A 106 -16.50 4.85 -6.63
CA LYS A 106 -15.34 5.76 -6.67
C LYS A 106 -14.96 6.22 -5.28
N ASP A 107 -15.93 6.56 -4.44
CA ASP A 107 -15.72 6.98 -3.06
C ASP A 107 -15.11 5.86 -2.21
N LEU A 108 -15.57 4.62 -2.40
CA LEU A 108 -14.98 3.45 -1.77
C LEU A 108 -13.51 3.28 -2.17
N LEU A 109 -13.21 3.38 -3.47
CA LEU A 109 -11.86 3.26 -3.98
C LEU A 109 -10.97 4.38 -3.45
N ARG A 110 -11.45 5.63 -3.48
CA ARG A 110 -10.73 6.80 -2.96
C ARG A 110 -10.44 6.70 -1.46
N SER A 111 -11.40 6.25 -0.68
CA SER A 111 -11.22 5.99 0.76
C SER A 111 -10.18 4.90 1.01
N THR A 112 -10.18 3.86 0.20
CA THR A 112 -9.18 2.78 0.26
C THR A 112 -7.78 3.27 -0.09
N ILE A 113 -7.64 4.11 -1.13
CA ILE A 113 -6.38 4.75 -1.51
C ILE A 113 -5.86 5.63 -0.37
N SER A 114 -6.73 6.48 0.20
CA SER A 114 -6.38 7.36 1.32
C SER A 114 -5.86 6.55 2.53
N ALA A 115 -6.55 5.48 2.91
CA ALA A 115 -6.11 4.59 3.98
C ALA A 115 -4.74 3.96 3.69
N THR A 116 -4.51 3.54 2.43
CA THR A 116 -3.24 2.94 2.00
C THR A 116 -2.10 3.96 2.05
N VAL A 117 -2.31 5.18 1.54
CA VAL A 117 -1.31 6.27 1.61
C VAL A 117 -0.98 6.61 3.05
N ASN A 118 -1.98 6.75 3.92
CA ASN A 118 -1.77 7.01 5.35
C ASN A 118 -0.98 5.87 6.02
N LYS A 119 -1.25 4.62 5.65
CA LYS A 119 -0.48 3.46 6.14
C LYS A 119 0.99 3.53 5.71
N VAL A 120 1.27 3.86 4.46
CA VAL A 120 2.64 4.05 3.94
C VAL A 120 3.35 5.18 4.69
N CYS A 121 2.69 6.31 4.90
CA CYS A 121 3.25 7.44 5.67
C CYS A 121 3.55 7.05 7.11
N LEU A 122 2.63 6.34 7.76
CA LEU A 122 2.81 5.86 9.13
C LEU A 122 4.00 4.89 9.24
N ASP A 123 4.09 3.93 8.34
CA ASP A 123 5.18 2.95 8.34
C ASP A 123 6.53 3.63 8.15
N ARG A 124 6.59 4.58 7.23
CA ARG A 124 7.80 5.37 7.01
C ARG A 124 8.18 6.19 8.24
N TYR A 125 7.21 6.86 8.86
CA TYR A 125 7.43 7.61 10.08
C TYR A 125 7.97 6.73 11.21
N LEU A 126 7.38 5.55 11.39
CA LEU A 126 7.83 4.59 12.40
C LEU A 126 9.26 4.11 12.14
N VAL A 127 9.61 3.82 10.88
CA VAL A 127 10.97 3.41 10.51
C VAL A 127 11.98 4.53 10.74
N GLU A 128 11.65 5.76 10.36
CA GLU A 128 12.58 6.88 10.41
C GLU A 128 12.75 7.46 11.84
N HIS A 129 11.69 7.45 12.64
CA HIS A 129 11.66 8.19 13.91
C HIS A 129 11.48 7.32 15.16
N VAL A 130 10.86 6.17 15.06
CA VAL A 130 10.53 5.33 16.23
C VAL A 130 11.47 4.13 16.34
N LEU A 131 11.69 3.39 15.27
CA LEU A 131 12.53 2.19 15.30
C LEU A 131 13.98 2.42 15.76
N PRO A 132 14.63 3.57 15.49
CA PRO A 132 15.95 3.85 16.04
C PRO A 132 16.01 3.87 17.57
N PHE A 133 14.87 4.08 18.24
CA PHE A 133 14.75 4.13 19.70
C PHE A 133 14.23 2.83 20.33
N VAL A 134 13.78 1.88 19.50
CA VAL A 134 13.28 0.58 20.00
C VAL A 134 14.47 -0.36 20.19
N PRO A 135 14.62 -1.03 21.37
CA PRO A 135 15.67 -2.02 21.58
C PRO A 135 15.65 -3.12 20.50
N VAL A 136 16.82 -3.52 20.05
CA VAL A 136 16.98 -4.55 18.97
C VAL A 136 16.22 -5.85 19.27
N THR A 137 16.00 -6.17 20.53
CA THR A 137 15.21 -7.32 21.00
C THR A 137 13.73 -7.24 20.59
N TRP A 138 13.15 -6.03 20.52
CA TRP A 138 11.77 -5.81 20.05
C TRP A 138 11.69 -5.89 18.53
N ILE A 139 12.72 -5.44 17.84
CA ILE A 139 12.80 -5.51 16.38
C ILE A 139 12.85 -6.96 15.93
N ASN A 140 13.64 -7.81 16.60
CA ASN A 140 13.73 -9.24 16.26
C ASN A 140 12.46 -10.02 16.53
N PHE A 141 11.61 -9.60 17.46
CA PHE A 141 10.34 -10.28 17.75
C PHE A 141 9.29 -10.01 16.65
N ASN A 142 9.29 -8.82 16.05
CA ASN A 142 8.36 -8.44 14.99
C ASN A 142 8.87 -8.77 13.57
N LEU A 143 10.18 -8.94 13.39
CA LEU A 143 10.81 -9.17 12.08
C LEU A 143 10.69 -10.62 11.56
N ARG A 144 10.10 -11.54 12.31
CA ARG A 144 9.76 -12.89 11.81
C ARG A 144 8.72 -12.87 10.67
N SER A 145 8.12 -11.74 10.39
CA SER A 145 7.17 -11.52 9.30
C SER A 145 7.75 -10.94 8.01
N GLY A 146 9.08 -10.83 7.87
CA GLY A 146 9.71 -10.59 6.55
C GLY A 146 9.97 -9.12 6.18
N TRP A 147 10.11 -8.21 7.13
CA TRP A 147 10.57 -6.84 6.85
C TRP A 147 12.07 -6.80 6.53
N PRO A 148 12.51 -6.00 5.54
CA PRO A 148 13.92 -5.87 5.24
C PRO A 148 14.67 -5.25 6.41
N ILE A 149 15.68 -5.95 6.91
CA ILE A 149 16.61 -5.48 7.93
C ILE A 149 17.40 -4.32 7.34
N LEU A 150 17.20 -3.11 7.84
CA LEU A 150 18.17 -2.04 7.65
C LEU A 150 19.47 -2.47 8.34
N SER A 151 20.54 -2.60 7.56
CA SER A 151 21.86 -2.98 8.08
C SER A 151 22.28 -2.02 9.20
N SER A 152 22.84 -2.53 10.28
CA SER A 152 23.25 -1.79 11.48
C SER A 152 24.22 -0.62 11.23
N SER A 153 24.76 -0.49 10.02
CA SER A 153 25.61 0.63 9.59
C SER A 153 24.85 1.95 9.30
N ALA A 154 23.53 1.87 9.06
CA ALA A 154 22.69 3.06 8.88
C ALA A 154 22.19 3.64 10.22
N LEU A 155 22.16 2.83 11.28
CA LEU A 155 21.67 3.17 12.61
C LEU A 155 22.63 4.03 13.46
N MET A 156 23.91 4.14 13.07
CA MET A 156 24.92 4.83 13.90
C MET A 156 25.18 6.29 13.53
N ARG A 157 24.43 6.93 12.64
CA ARG A 157 24.69 8.33 12.21
C ARG A 157 23.66 9.38 12.62
N SER A 158 22.69 9.09 13.44
CA SER A 158 21.82 10.13 13.98
C SER A 158 22.27 10.51 15.40
N ARG A 159 22.68 11.78 15.55
CA ARG A 159 23.09 12.40 16.82
C ARG A 159 21.96 12.32 17.87
N PRO A 160 22.27 12.07 19.16
CA PRO A 160 21.31 12.24 20.23
C PRO A 160 21.11 13.73 20.48
N GLY A 161 19.93 14.21 20.28
CA GLY A 161 19.60 15.59 20.67
C GLY A 161 18.40 16.13 19.91
N THR A 162 17.33 16.21 20.63
CA THR A 162 16.01 16.83 20.40
C THR A 162 14.91 15.87 19.97
N LEU A 163 14.17 15.42 20.97
CA LEU A 163 12.81 14.91 20.82
C LEU A 163 11.92 16.06 20.37
N PRO A 164 11.23 15.99 19.21
CA PRO A 164 10.28 17.01 18.82
C PRO A 164 8.88 16.77 19.42
N PHE A 165 8.77 16.06 20.52
CA PHE A 165 7.53 16.00 21.29
C PHE A 165 7.59 17.02 22.43
N GLN A 166 7.30 18.28 22.12
CA GLN A 166 6.69 19.14 23.13
C GLN A 166 5.26 18.61 23.36
N GLN A 167 5.01 18.26 24.62
CA GLN A 167 3.66 18.02 25.13
C GLN A 167 2.78 19.23 24.80
N THR A 168 1.89 19.08 23.84
CA THR A 168 0.71 19.93 23.70
C THR A 168 -0.49 18.99 23.65
N GLU A 169 -1.11 18.88 24.80
CA GLU A 169 -2.52 18.66 25.10
C GLU A 169 -3.37 18.00 24.02
N TRP A 170 -3.62 16.74 24.25
CA TRP A 170 -4.74 16.04 23.66
C TRP A 170 -5.99 16.39 24.50
N ILE A 171 -6.85 17.26 24.00
CA ILE A 171 -8.24 17.42 24.43
C ILE A 171 -9.14 16.77 23.39
#